data_235d86cc4f2987faf0ce9558532e7d52
#
_entry.id   235d86cc4f2987faf0ce9558532e7d52
#
_cell.length_a   1.000
_cell.length_b   1.000
_cell.length_c   1.000
_cell.angle_alpha   90.00
_cell.angle_beta   90.00
_cell.angle_gamma   90.00
#
_symmetry.space_group_name_H-M   'P 1'
#
loop_
_entity.id
_entity.type
_entity.pdbx_description
1 polymer ?
#
loop_
_entity_poly.entity_id
_entity_poly.type
_entity_poly.pdbx_seq_one_letter_code
_entity_poly.pdbx_strand_id
1 'polypeptide(L)'
;CEGIAFSVEQTALVFSKAQTLGLPVRLHADQLSNLHGAALAARFGALSADHLEYADEDGVAAMARAGTVAVVLPGAFYFIREQQLPPIDAMRRHGVPIALATDSNPGTSPLTSLLLTMNMGATLFRLTVDECIAGVTREAARALGLSGHTGSLDAGKSCDLAIWDIERPAELVYRMGFNPLHTRVWRGNSEPAPSRSRRHGIQT
;
A
#
# COMPACT_ATOMS: atom_id res chain seq x y z
N CYS A 1 -3.02 -9.33 -13.41
CA CYS A 1 -2.82 -9.30 -14.87
C CYS A 1 -1.32 -9.31 -15.12
N GLU A 2 -0.78 -10.48 -15.49
CA GLU A 2 0.65 -10.71 -15.69
C GLU A 2 0.88 -11.76 -16.77
N GLY A 3 2.04 -11.74 -17.43
CA GLY A 3 2.41 -12.71 -18.46
C GLY A 3 2.44 -14.16 -18.01
N ILE A 4 2.61 -14.40 -16.73
CA ILE A 4 2.60 -15.73 -16.09
C ILE A 4 1.27 -16.09 -15.41
N ALA A 5 0.27 -15.20 -15.47
CA ALA A 5 -1.02 -15.35 -14.78
C ALA A 5 -2.18 -15.03 -15.75
N PHE A 6 -3.16 -14.24 -15.33
CA PHE A 6 -4.29 -13.87 -16.18
C PHE A 6 -3.89 -12.87 -17.27
N SER A 7 -4.37 -13.12 -18.49
CA SER A 7 -4.29 -12.13 -19.57
C SER A 7 -5.23 -10.94 -19.32
N VAL A 8 -5.08 -9.89 -20.13
CA VAL A 8 -5.95 -8.70 -20.12
C VAL A 8 -7.42 -9.10 -20.36
N GLU A 9 -7.67 -10.02 -21.31
CA GLU A 9 -9.01 -10.48 -21.68
C GLU A 9 -9.64 -11.29 -20.55
N GLN A 10 -8.89 -12.21 -19.94
CA GLN A 10 -9.37 -13.00 -18.80
C GLN A 10 -9.70 -12.11 -17.60
N THR A 11 -8.83 -11.16 -17.30
CA THR A 11 -9.05 -10.17 -16.23
C THR A 11 -10.29 -9.33 -16.51
N ALA A 12 -10.46 -8.86 -17.76
CA ALA A 12 -11.62 -8.07 -18.17
C ALA A 12 -12.94 -8.84 -18.03
N LEU A 13 -12.96 -10.17 -18.33
CA LEU A 13 -14.14 -11.01 -18.12
C LEU A 13 -14.52 -11.10 -16.64
N VAL A 14 -13.53 -11.32 -15.75
CA VAL A 14 -13.77 -11.36 -14.30
C VAL A 14 -14.29 -10.02 -13.79
N PHE A 15 -13.70 -8.91 -14.21
CA PHE A 15 -14.10 -7.56 -13.78
C PHE A 15 -15.48 -7.18 -14.31
N SER A 16 -15.80 -7.54 -15.56
CA SER A 16 -17.14 -7.34 -16.11
C SER A 16 -18.19 -8.07 -15.27
N LYS A 17 -17.88 -9.31 -14.85
CA LYS A 17 -18.79 -10.06 -13.97
C LYS A 17 -18.91 -9.41 -12.59
N ALA A 18 -17.81 -8.96 -12.00
CA ALA A 18 -17.83 -8.24 -10.72
C ALA A 18 -18.74 -6.99 -10.79
N GLN A 19 -18.62 -6.19 -11.86
CA GLN A 19 -19.47 -5.02 -12.09
C GLN A 19 -20.97 -5.38 -12.18
N THR A 20 -21.33 -6.49 -12.84
CA THR A 20 -22.74 -6.92 -12.89
C THR A 20 -23.29 -7.31 -11.51
N LEU A 21 -22.42 -7.61 -10.55
CA LEU A 21 -22.74 -7.95 -9.18
C LEU A 21 -22.61 -6.76 -8.22
N GLY A 22 -22.26 -5.57 -8.71
CA GLY A 22 -22.02 -4.38 -7.90
C GLY A 22 -20.78 -4.47 -7.00
N LEU A 23 -19.83 -5.35 -7.34
CA LEU A 23 -18.63 -5.56 -6.55
C LEU A 23 -17.51 -4.62 -7.04
N PRO A 24 -16.83 -3.88 -6.14
CA PRO A 24 -15.64 -3.13 -6.49
C PRO A 24 -14.50 -4.09 -6.82
N VAL A 25 -13.58 -3.63 -7.68
CA VAL A 25 -12.44 -4.43 -8.11
C VAL A 25 -11.11 -3.78 -7.75
N ARG A 26 -10.07 -4.58 -7.62
CA ARG A 26 -8.67 -4.20 -7.46
C ARG A 26 -7.83 -5.15 -8.30
N LEU A 27 -6.67 -4.70 -8.76
CA LEU A 27 -5.86 -5.45 -9.71
C LEU A 27 -4.39 -5.51 -9.29
N HIS A 28 -3.86 -6.72 -9.16
CA HIS A 28 -2.42 -6.96 -9.27
C HIS A 28 -2.00 -6.74 -10.74
N ALA A 29 -1.12 -5.79 -11.00
CA ALA A 29 -0.85 -5.31 -12.35
C ALA A 29 0.61 -4.92 -12.57
N ASP A 30 1.13 -5.27 -13.75
CA ASP A 30 2.39 -4.77 -14.27
C ASP A 30 3.57 -4.91 -13.30
N GLN A 31 3.65 -6.04 -12.55
CA GLN A 31 4.74 -6.34 -11.63
C GLN A 31 5.98 -6.87 -12.36
N LEU A 32 5.80 -7.77 -13.31
CA LEU A 32 6.89 -8.49 -13.99
C LEU A 32 6.98 -8.13 -15.48
N SER A 33 5.95 -7.48 -16.01
CA SER A 33 5.84 -7.11 -17.42
C SER A 33 4.76 -6.04 -17.60
N ASN A 34 4.90 -5.20 -18.62
CA ASN A 34 3.86 -4.26 -19.00
C ASN A 34 2.80 -4.97 -19.87
N LEU A 35 1.68 -5.31 -19.28
CA LEU A 35 0.48 -5.78 -19.98
C LEU A 35 -0.62 -4.72 -20.02
N HIS A 36 -0.29 -3.45 -19.76
CA HIS A 36 -1.24 -2.34 -19.62
C HIS A 36 -2.30 -2.60 -18.54
N GLY A 37 -1.91 -3.30 -17.47
CA GLY A 37 -2.77 -3.62 -16.33
C GLY A 37 -3.24 -2.38 -15.59
N ALA A 38 -2.38 -1.37 -15.47
CA ALA A 38 -2.74 -0.06 -14.90
C ALA A 38 -3.89 0.61 -15.69
N ALA A 39 -3.81 0.63 -17.02
CA ALA A 39 -4.86 1.16 -17.88
C ALA A 39 -6.14 0.31 -17.82
N LEU A 40 -6.00 -1.02 -17.71
CA LEU A 40 -7.13 -1.93 -17.53
C LEU A 40 -7.86 -1.64 -16.20
N ALA A 41 -7.13 -1.53 -15.10
CA ALA A 41 -7.67 -1.18 -13.79
C ALA A 41 -8.46 0.14 -13.86
N ALA A 42 -7.87 1.17 -14.45
CA ALA A 42 -8.52 2.47 -14.66
C ALA A 42 -9.82 2.35 -15.48
N ARG A 43 -9.80 1.59 -16.57
CA ARG A 43 -10.99 1.37 -17.43
C ARG A 43 -12.17 0.76 -16.67
N PHE A 44 -11.91 -0.10 -15.70
CA PHE A 44 -12.93 -0.71 -14.87
C PHE A 44 -13.25 0.07 -13.59
N GLY A 45 -12.69 1.27 -13.39
CA GLY A 45 -12.87 2.06 -12.19
C GLY A 45 -12.39 1.31 -10.93
N ALA A 46 -11.30 0.56 -11.05
CA ALA A 46 -10.75 -0.21 -9.93
C ALA A 46 -10.36 0.73 -8.79
N LEU A 47 -10.57 0.30 -7.55
CA LEU A 47 -10.16 1.05 -6.35
C LEU A 47 -8.63 1.22 -6.33
N SER A 48 -7.89 0.16 -6.69
CA SER A 48 -6.44 0.17 -6.78
C SER A 48 -5.90 -0.67 -7.92
N ALA A 49 -4.67 -0.35 -8.33
CA ALA A 49 -3.77 -1.22 -9.06
C ALA A 49 -2.49 -1.38 -8.23
N ASP A 50 -2.06 -2.62 -8.06
CA ASP A 50 -1.07 -3.00 -7.08
C ASP A 50 0.20 -3.46 -7.81
N HIS A 51 1.41 -3.18 -7.27
CA HIS A 51 2.76 -3.35 -7.80
C HIS A 51 3.19 -2.23 -8.74
N LEU A 52 2.93 -2.32 -10.06
CA LEU A 52 3.12 -1.27 -11.07
C LEU A 52 4.57 -1.00 -11.47
N GLU A 53 5.52 -1.91 -11.22
CA GLU A 53 6.93 -1.73 -11.56
C GLU A 53 7.13 -1.45 -13.05
N TYR A 54 6.32 -2.09 -13.91
CA TYR A 54 6.39 -1.95 -15.37
C TYR A 54 5.25 -1.11 -15.97
N ALA A 55 4.48 -0.41 -15.14
CA ALA A 55 3.42 0.48 -15.64
C ALA A 55 4.01 1.64 -16.46
N ASP A 56 3.39 1.92 -17.61
CA ASP A 56 3.79 3.04 -18.46
C ASP A 56 3.08 4.37 -18.10
N GLU A 57 3.53 5.45 -18.69
CA GLU A 57 2.99 6.80 -18.46
C GLU A 57 1.49 6.89 -18.81
N ASP A 58 1.06 6.20 -19.87
CA ASP A 58 -0.35 6.21 -20.31
C ASP A 58 -1.24 5.51 -19.30
N GLY A 59 -0.77 4.38 -18.72
CA GLY A 59 -1.41 3.66 -17.63
C GLY A 59 -1.54 4.53 -16.38
N VAL A 60 -0.47 5.22 -15.98
CA VAL A 60 -0.46 6.15 -14.84
C VAL A 60 -1.44 7.30 -15.07
N ALA A 61 -1.44 7.92 -16.26
CA ALA A 61 -2.37 8.97 -16.60
C ALA A 61 -3.84 8.49 -16.60
N ALA A 62 -4.09 7.26 -17.03
CA ALA A 62 -5.42 6.66 -16.97
C ALA A 62 -5.88 6.45 -15.52
N MET A 63 -5.01 5.95 -14.64
CA MET A 63 -5.28 5.82 -13.20
C MET A 63 -5.64 7.15 -12.56
N ALA A 64 -4.89 8.22 -12.89
CA ALA A 64 -5.17 9.56 -12.37
C ALA A 64 -6.60 10.02 -12.74
N ARG A 65 -6.98 9.86 -14.00
CA ARG A 65 -8.34 10.23 -14.48
C ARG A 65 -9.45 9.41 -13.84
N ALA A 66 -9.20 8.13 -13.59
CA ALA A 66 -10.15 7.22 -12.95
C ALA A 66 -10.22 7.36 -11.42
N GLY A 67 -9.23 8.00 -10.80
CA GLY A 67 -9.10 8.05 -9.34
C GLY A 67 -8.64 6.75 -8.72
N THR A 68 -8.06 5.84 -9.52
CA THR A 68 -7.49 4.56 -9.06
C THR A 68 -6.21 4.81 -8.25
N VAL A 69 -6.10 4.19 -7.10
CA VAL A 69 -4.93 4.31 -6.21
C VAL A 69 -3.82 3.38 -6.68
N ALA A 70 -2.58 3.86 -6.71
CA ALA A 70 -1.39 3.03 -6.89
C ALA A 70 -0.99 2.44 -5.54
N VAL A 71 -0.98 1.11 -5.41
CA VAL A 71 -0.47 0.44 -4.21
C VAL A 71 0.91 -0.11 -4.51
N VAL A 72 1.94 0.51 -3.96
CA VAL A 72 3.32 0.06 -4.17
C VAL A 72 3.78 -0.84 -3.02
N LEU A 73 4.55 -1.88 -3.37
CA LEU A 73 4.80 -3.05 -2.53
C LEU A 73 6.32 -3.30 -2.36
N PRO A 74 7.01 -2.44 -1.59
CA PRO A 74 8.46 -2.47 -1.50
C PRO A 74 9.00 -3.78 -0.89
N GLY A 75 8.21 -4.51 -0.11
CA GLY A 75 8.57 -5.81 0.45
C GLY A 75 8.70 -6.88 -0.63
N ALA A 76 7.72 -6.96 -1.54
CA ALA A 76 7.76 -7.86 -2.69
C ALA A 76 8.92 -7.50 -3.63
N PHE A 77 9.03 -6.21 -4.00
CA PHE A 77 10.14 -5.68 -4.79
C PHE A 77 11.50 -6.14 -4.28
N TYR A 78 11.76 -5.95 -2.98
CA TYR A 78 13.00 -6.37 -2.33
C TYR A 78 13.19 -7.89 -2.36
N PHE A 79 12.16 -8.65 -2.01
CA PHE A 79 12.27 -10.09 -1.80
C PHE A 79 12.52 -10.85 -3.09
N ILE A 80 11.85 -10.45 -4.20
CA ILE A 80 12.09 -11.04 -5.53
C ILE A 80 13.31 -10.45 -6.25
N ARG A 81 14.01 -9.47 -5.62
CA ARG A 81 15.17 -8.76 -6.19
C ARG A 81 14.83 -8.02 -7.48
N GLU A 82 13.65 -7.43 -7.54
CA GLU A 82 13.27 -6.60 -8.69
C GLU A 82 14.18 -5.38 -8.80
N GLN A 83 14.43 -4.91 -10.00
CA GLN A 83 15.29 -3.76 -10.30
C GLN A 83 14.53 -2.63 -10.99
N GLN A 84 13.43 -2.97 -11.68
CA GLN A 84 12.58 -1.97 -12.33
C GLN A 84 11.72 -1.30 -11.24
N LEU A 85 11.98 -0.01 -11.03
CA LEU A 85 11.22 0.78 -10.05
C LEU A 85 9.82 1.12 -10.57
N PRO A 86 8.80 1.12 -9.72
CA PRO A 86 7.50 1.68 -10.09
C PRO A 86 7.66 3.18 -10.47
N PRO A 87 6.87 3.70 -11.40
CA PRO A 87 7.03 5.05 -11.96
C PRO A 87 6.52 6.13 -10.98
N ILE A 88 7.13 6.23 -9.80
CA ILE A 88 6.74 7.16 -8.72
C ILE A 88 6.68 8.61 -9.18
N ASP A 89 7.66 9.05 -9.98
CA ASP A 89 7.67 10.44 -10.46
C ASP A 89 6.53 10.71 -11.45
N ALA A 90 6.15 9.75 -12.28
CA ALA A 90 4.96 9.87 -13.13
C ALA A 90 3.69 9.92 -12.27
N MET A 91 3.57 9.05 -11.26
CA MET A 91 2.45 9.07 -10.32
C MET A 91 2.31 10.44 -9.64
N ARG A 92 3.41 11.05 -9.19
CA ARG A 92 3.43 12.40 -8.62
C ARG A 92 2.98 13.45 -9.63
N ARG A 93 3.55 13.45 -10.85
CA ARG A 93 3.19 14.43 -11.89
C ARG A 93 1.71 14.39 -12.25
N HIS A 94 1.13 13.19 -12.31
CA HIS A 94 -0.27 13.00 -12.66
C HIS A 94 -1.22 13.08 -11.45
N GLY A 95 -0.68 13.20 -10.23
CA GLY A 95 -1.48 13.27 -9.01
C GLY A 95 -2.18 11.95 -8.64
N VAL A 96 -1.59 10.81 -9.02
CA VAL A 96 -2.08 9.48 -8.61
C VAL A 96 -1.82 9.30 -7.12
N PRO A 97 -2.82 9.00 -6.29
CA PRO A 97 -2.61 8.68 -4.89
C PRO A 97 -1.77 7.41 -4.75
N ILE A 98 -0.77 7.45 -3.84
CA ILE A 98 0.13 6.32 -3.62
C ILE A 98 -0.13 5.73 -2.24
N ALA A 99 -0.53 4.46 -2.18
CA ALA A 99 -0.62 3.67 -0.97
C ALA A 99 0.57 2.72 -0.84
N LEU A 100 0.87 2.34 0.40
CA LEU A 100 1.89 1.36 0.75
C LEU A 100 1.24 0.17 1.44
N ALA A 101 1.63 -1.04 1.06
CA ALA A 101 1.19 -2.26 1.72
C ALA A 101 2.32 -3.29 1.84
N THR A 102 2.14 -4.27 2.72
CA THR A 102 3.12 -5.32 2.97
C THR A 102 3.13 -6.38 1.88
N ASP A 103 2.00 -6.56 1.18
CA ASP A 103 1.78 -7.73 0.31
C ASP A 103 2.08 -9.06 1.03
N SER A 104 1.72 -9.14 2.33
CA SER A 104 2.14 -10.26 3.19
C SER A 104 1.66 -11.60 2.65
N ASN A 105 2.59 -12.37 2.11
CA ASN A 105 2.36 -13.72 1.58
C ASN A 105 3.63 -14.57 1.74
N PRO A 106 3.51 -15.92 1.76
CA PRO A 106 4.67 -16.78 1.98
C PRO A 106 5.61 -16.90 0.77
N GLY A 107 5.17 -16.52 -0.43
CA GLY A 107 5.93 -16.71 -1.68
C GLY A 107 6.89 -15.57 -1.99
N THR A 108 6.37 -14.36 -2.03
CA THR A 108 7.09 -13.19 -2.57
C THR A 108 7.23 -12.02 -1.61
N SER A 109 6.56 -12.05 -0.45
CA SER A 109 6.66 -10.97 0.54
C SER A 109 6.34 -11.45 1.96
N PRO A 110 7.25 -12.14 2.66
CA PRO A 110 7.03 -12.56 4.05
C PRO A 110 7.17 -11.39 5.02
N LEU A 111 6.66 -10.22 4.65
CA LEU A 111 6.74 -8.97 5.38
C LEU A 111 5.40 -8.70 6.09
N THR A 112 5.46 -8.48 7.42
CA THR A 112 4.25 -8.22 8.24
C THR A 112 4.27 -6.85 8.93
N SER A 113 5.35 -6.07 8.77
CA SER A 113 5.52 -4.80 9.46
C SER A 113 5.26 -3.60 8.54
N LEU A 114 4.21 -2.84 8.80
CA LEU A 114 3.96 -1.57 8.10
C LEU A 114 5.04 -0.52 8.37
N LEU A 115 5.67 -0.51 9.55
CA LEU A 115 6.79 0.39 9.84
C LEU A 115 7.98 0.08 8.92
N LEU A 116 8.30 -1.21 8.75
CA LEU A 116 9.36 -1.61 7.81
C LEU A 116 8.97 -1.33 6.35
N THR A 117 7.69 -1.52 6.00
CA THR A 117 7.18 -1.16 4.67
C THR A 117 7.38 0.33 4.36
N MET A 118 7.10 1.22 5.33
CA MET A 118 7.37 2.66 5.17
C MET A 118 8.85 2.95 4.99
N ASN A 119 9.73 2.31 5.80
CA ASN A 119 11.18 2.46 5.64
C ASN A 119 11.65 2.03 4.26
N MET A 120 11.18 0.89 3.78
CA MET A 120 11.51 0.37 2.45
C MET A 120 10.94 1.27 1.34
N GLY A 121 9.73 1.80 1.48
CA GLY A 121 9.13 2.75 0.55
C GLY A 121 9.96 4.04 0.43
N ALA A 122 10.43 4.58 1.55
CA ALA A 122 11.30 5.75 1.55
C ALA A 122 12.69 5.44 0.96
N THR A 123 13.27 4.28 1.28
CA THR A 123 14.64 3.94 0.89
C THR A 123 14.72 3.48 -0.56
N LEU A 124 13.84 2.59 -0.99
CA LEU A 124 13.86 1.97 -2.33
C LEU A 124 13.15 2.86 -3.36
N PHE A 125 11.96 3.41 -3.02
CA PHE A 125 11.12 4.15 -3.96
C PHE A 125 11.22 5.67 -3.79
N ARG A 126 12.05 6.16 -2.83
CA ARG A 126 12.26 7.58 -2.56
C ARG A 126 10.97 8.33 -2.20
N LEU A 127 10.06 7.66 -1.52
CA LEU A 127 8.88 8.31 -0.96
C LEU A 127 9.30 9.23 0.20
N THR A 128 8.64 10.36 0.30
CA THR A 128 8.83 11.27 1.45
C THR A 128 8.19 10.68 2.71
N VAL A 129 8.53 11.22 3.87
CA VAL A 129 7.92 10.82 5.15
C VAL A 129 6.39 10.97 5.10
N ASP A 130 5.92 12.09 4.54
CA ASP A 130 4.49 12.37 4.42
C ASP A 130 3.79 11.40 3.47
N GLU A 131 4.40 11.06 2.33
CA GLU A 131 3.88 10.05 1.41
C GLU A 131 3.83 8.67 2.06
N CYS A 132 4.84 8.28 2.84
CA CYS A 132 4.86 7.01 3.55
C CYS A 132 3.73 6.92 4.58
N ILE A 133 3.54 7.95 5.40
CA ILE A 133 2.49 7.99 6.43
C ILE A 133 1.11 8.04 5.76
N ALA A 134 0.92 8.90 4.77
CA ALA A 134 -0.31 8.94 3.99
C ALA A 134 -0.60 7.62 3.31
N GLY A 135 0.43 6.96 2.77
CA GLY A 135 0.36 5.70 2.06
C GLY A 135 -0.15 4.53 2.90
N VAL A 136 0.14 4.51 4.20
CA VAL A 136 -0.36 3.47 5.13
C VAL A 136 -1.62 3.89 5.88
N THR A 137 -2.15 5.10 5.63
CA THR A 137 -3.34 5.63 6.31
C THR A 137 -4.42 6.03 5.32
N ARG A 138 -4.52 7.31 4.94
CA ARG A 138 -5.62 7.82 4.12
C ARG A 138 -5.64 7.22 2.71
N GLU A 139 -4.48 7.04 2.08
CA GLU A 139 -4.43 6.47 0.72
C GLU A 139 -4.67 4.95 0.75
N ALA A 140 -4.21 4.25 1.80
CA ALA A 140 -4.58 2.85 2.01
C ALA A 140 -6.09 2.68 2.23
N ALA A 141 -6.71 3.54 3.04
CA ALA A 141 -8.16 3.54 3.23
C ALA A 141 -8.90 3.80 1.91
N ARG A 142 -8.38 4.70 1.06
CA ARG A 142 -8.92 4.97 -0.28
C ARG A 142 -8.82 3.76 -1.19
N ALA A 143 -7.66 3.09 -1.23
CA ALA A 143 -7.43 1.86 -2.00
C ALA A 143 -8.38 0.71 -1.59
N LEU A 144 -8.86 0.74 -0.34
CA LEU A 144 -9.80 -0.24 0.19
C LEU A 144 -11.28 0.19 0.06
N GLY A 145 -11.57 1.40 -0.44
CA GLY A 145 -12.92 1.96 -0.47
C GLY A 145 -13.46 2.36 0.91
N LEU A 146 -12.58 2.58 1.89
CA LEU A 146 -12.92 2.86 3.30
C LEU A 146 -12.67 4.31 3.71
N SER A 147 -12.35 5.21 2.79
CA SER A 147 -12.00 6.60 3.10
C SER A 147 -13.09 7.39 3.83
N GLY A 148 -14.36 7.00 3.69
CA GLY A 148 -15.47 7.57 4.45
C GLY A 148 -15.54 7.10 5.90
N HIS A 149 -14.83 6.04 6.26
CA HIS A 149 -14.91 5.39 7.58
C HIS A 149 -13.64 5.49 8.41
N THR A 150 -12.47 5.46 7.77
CA THR A 150 -11.17 5.43 8.45
C THR A 150 -10.06 6.06 7.60
N GLY A 151 -8.82 6.05 8.09
CA GLY A 151 -7.62 6.52 7.39
C GLY A 151 -7.25 7.98 7.65
N SER A 152 -8.10 8.76 8.32
CA SER A 152 -7.82 10.13 8.75
C SER A 152 -8.54 10.45 10.07
N LEU A 153 -8.09 11.52 10.73
CA LEU A 153 -8.60 11.96 12.03
C LEU A 153 -9.73 12.99 11.87
N ASP A 154 -10.71 12.67 11.03
CA ASP A 154 -11.85 13.55 10.79
C ASP A 154 -13.04 13.18 11.69
N ALA A 155 -13.83 14.17 12.08
CA ALA A 155 -15.04 13.96 12.84
C ALA A 155 -16.03 13.07 12.06
N GLY A 156 -16.63 12.10 12.75
CA GLY A 156 -17.59 11.15 12.16
C GLY A 156 -16.97 9.87 11.63
N LYS A 157 -15.64 9.76 11.58
CA LYS A 157 -14.95 8.50 11.26
C LYS A 157 -14.72 7.62 12.49
N SER A 158 -14.39 6.34 12.25
CA SER A 158 -13.99 5.42 13.32
C SER A 158 -12.81 5.98 14.10
N CYS A 159 -12.91 5.91 15.43
CA CYS A 159 -11.79 6.29 16.30
C CYS A 159 -10.78 5.13 16.36
N ASP A 160 -10.02 4.98 15.26
CA ASP A 160 -8.96 3.97 15.11
C ASP A 160 -7.61 4.70 15.09
N LEU A 161 -6.84 4.62 16.18
CA LEU A 161 -5.63 5.40 16.36
C LEU A 161 -4.44 4.50 16.71
N ALA A 162 -3.28 4.88 16.21
CA ALA A 162 -2.00 4.41 16.72
C ALA A 162 -1.28 5.60 17.37
N ILE A 163 -1.03 5.51 18.66
CA ILE A 163 -0.31 6.53 19.43
C ILE A 163 1.13 6.04 19.59
N TRP A 164 2.08 6.88 19.20
CA TRP A 164 3.48 6.52 19.10
C TRP A 164 4.34 7.28 20.11
N ASP A 165 5.33 6.60 20.68
CA ASP A 165 6.36 7.18 21.55
C ASP A 165 7.54 7.68 20.69
N ILE A 166 7.33 8.82 20.04
CA ILE A 166 8.26 9.47 19.12
C ILE A 166 8.20 10.98 19.28
N GLU A 167 9.27 11.69 18.92
CA GLU A 167 9.31 13.14 18.89
C GLU A 167 8.93 13.71 17.51
N ARG A 168 9.21 12.95 16.44
CA ARG A 168 8.99 13.38 15.04
C ARG A 168 8.42 12.26 14.18
N PRO A 169 7.49 12.56 13.27
CA PRO A 169 6.92 11.55 12.36
C PRO A 169 7.97 10.75 11.56
N ALA A 170 9.09 11.40 11.21
CA ALA A 170 10.20 10.77 10.49
C ALA A 170 10.77 9.52 11.20
N GLU A 171 10.64 9.41 12.52
CA GLU A 171 11.15 8.26 13.27
C GLU A 171 10.41 6.97 12.94
N LEU A 172 9.12 7.05 12.54
CA LEU A 172 8.35 5.90 12.10
C LEU A 172 8.87 5.32 10.78
N VAL A 173 9.45 6.18 9.94
CA VAL A 173 9.96 5.83 8.62
C VAL A 173 11.44 5.45 8.67
N TYR A 174 12.21 6.10 9.54
CA TYR A 174 13.67 5.96 9.59
C TYR A 174 14.15 4.66 10.25
N ARG A 175 13.52 4.26 11.37
CA ARG A 175 14.06 3.20 12.22
C ARG A 175 13.62 1.81 11.76
N MET A 176 14.57 0.99 11.31
CA MET A 176 14.34 -0.40 10.91
C MET A 176 14.18 -1.29 12.15
N GLY A 177 13.13 -2.13 12.16
CA GLY A 177 12.90 -3.12 13.21
C GLY A 177 12.52 -2.56 14.59
N PHE A 178 12.36 -1.25 14.72
CA PHE A 178 11.91 -0.57 15.92
C PHE A 178 10.41 -0.34 15.88
N ASN A 179 9.71 -0.70 16.97
CA ASN A 179 8.28 -0.44 17.09
C ASN A 179 8.02 0.45 18.30
N PRO A 180 7.81 1.75 18.11
CA PRO A 180 7.53 2.71 19.18
C PRO A 180 6.04 2.81 19.50
N LEU A 181 5.22 1.82 19.16
CA LEU A 181 3.79 1.86 19.49
C LEU A 181 3.59 1.97 21.00
N HIS A 182 2.95 3.05 21.42
CA HIS A 182 2.58 3.28 22.82
C HIS A 182 1.19 2.70 23.11
N THR A 183 0.20 3.05 22.32
CA THR A 183 -1.18 2.61 22.53
C THR A 183 -1.90 2.46 21.18
N ARG A 184 -2.70 1.42 21.05
CA ARG A 184 -3.67 1.28 19.98
C ARG A 184 -5.06 1.60 20.50
N VAL A 185 -5.80 2.40 19.75
CA VAL A 185 -7.23 2.61 19.98
C VAL A 185 -7.98 1.95 18.82
N TRP A 186 -8.94 1.11 19.15
CA TRP A 186 -9.79 0.42 18.19
C TRP A 186 -11.26 0.74 18.48
N ARG A 187 -11.91 1.43 17.55
CA ARG A 187 -13.31 1.88 17.69
C ARG A 187 -13.56 2.62 19.01
N GLY A 188 -12.63 3.47 19.41
CA GLY A 188 -12.69 4.25 20.63
C GLY A 188 -12.24 3.53 21.90
N ASN A 189 -11.91 2.22 21.83
CA ASN A 189 -11.41 1.46 22.98
C ASN A 189 -9.88 1.41 22.93
N SER A 190 -9.24 1.83 24.02
CA SER A 190 -7.77 1.78 24.12
C SER A 190 -7.28 0.38 24.48
N GLU A 191 -6.31 -0.11 23.73
CA GLU A 191 -5.58 -1.34 24.03
C GLU A 191 -4.10 -0.96 24.29
N PRO A 192 -3.55 -1.27 25.45
CA PRO A 192 -2.13 -1.03 25.70
C PRO A 192 -1.28 -1.83 24.69
N ALA A 193 -0.14 -1.27 24.29
CA ALA A 193 0.82 -2.00 23.48
C ALA A 193 1.17 -3.34 24.17
N PRO A 194 1.37 -4.43 23.40
CA PRO A 194 1.79 -5.69 23.99
C PRO A 194 3.07 -5.44 24.79
N SER A 195 3.05 -5.84 26.08
CA SER A 195 4.19 -5.66 26.97
C SER A 195 5.44 -6.20 26.30
N ARG A 196 6.47 -5.38 26.15
CA ARG A 196 7.79 -5.87 25.75
C ARG A 196 8.16 -6.93 26.78
N SER A 197 8.15 -8.21 26.41
CA SER A 197 8.66 -9.27 27.28
C SER A 197 10.07 -8.83 27.69
N ARG A 198 10.27 -8.63 29.00
CA ARG A 198 11.61 -8.39 29.54
C ARG A 198 12.44 -9.58 29.05
N ARG A 199 13.32 -9.34 28.07
CA ARG A 199 14.34 -10.34 27.74
C ARG A 199 15.08 -10.59 29.06
N HIS A 200 14.90 -11.79 29.61
CA HIS A 200 15.72 -12.26 30.70
C HIS A 200 17.16 -12.13 30.23
N GLY A 201 17.95 -11.34 30.96
CA GLY A 201 19.35 -11.18 30.66
C GLY A 201 20.00 -12.55 30.59
N ILE A 202 20.64 -12.81 29.47
CA ILE A 202 21.63 -13.89 29.41
C ILE A 202 22.73 -13.42 30.33
N GLN A 203 22.77 -13.98 31.56
CA GLN A 203 23.94 -13.89 32.40
C GLN A 203 24.98 -14.80 31.74
N THR A 204 26.06 -14.21 31.28
CA THR A 204 27.29 -14.90 30.87
C THR A 204 27.95 -15.62 32.03
#